data_737a19805874a683577211e07a4c506e
#
_entry.id   737a19805874a683577211e07a4c506e
#
_cell.length_a   1.000
_cell.length_b   1.000
_cell.length_c   1.000
_cell.angle_alpha   90.00
_cell.angle_beta   90.00
_cell.angle_gamma   90.00
#
_symmetry.space_group_name_H-M   'P 1'
#
loop_
_entity.id
_entity.type
_entity.pdbx_description
1 polymer ?
#
loop_
_entity_poly.entity_id
_entity_poly.type
_entity_poly.pdbx_seq_one_letter_code
_entity_poly.pdbx_strand_id
1 'polypeptide(L)'
;VAVVSLYSHFTGNNNSVVGVTVLLAVLVLRQADFGIRTTHGLASIVGIFGILIAGPKLSNMVSPVPAFFINIVCILLLMILGCHNVIMYNHSTFVLGYLLLQGYDVTGQEYLYRVVGLLVGMVLCMAIFYKNQKNRPYRRSFLDLFREFNISSARNRWYIRLSFVVSSAMLFMSLLGLPRAMWAGIASMSVCLPFPD
;
A
#
# COMPACT_ATOMS: atom_id res chain seq x y z
N VAL A 1 1.38 -2.26 20.16
CA VAL A 1 2.45 -1.31 20.58
C VAL A 1 3.71 -2.09 20.94
N ALA A 2 3.70 -3.02 21.92
CA ALA A 2 4.89 -3.75 22.38
C ALA A 2 5.71 -4.43 21.26
N VAL A 3 5.04 -5.11 20.32
CA VAL A 3 5.70 -5.78 19.19
C VAL A 3 6.41 -4.78 18.27
N VAL A 4 5.78 -3.62 17.99
CA VAL A 4 6.36 -2.56 17.15
C VAL A 4 7.56 -1.94 17.85
N SER A 5 7.47 -1.66 19.17
CA SER A 5 8.57 -1.11 19.95
C SER A 5 9.75 -2.09 20.03
N LEU A 6 9.47 -3.38 20.23
CA LEU A 6 10.51 -4.41 20.26
C LEU A 6 11.20 -4.53 18.90
N TYR A 7 10.44 -4.55 17.81
CA TYR A 7 10.98 -4.59 16.46
C TYR A 7 11.88 -3.37 16.17
N SER A 8 11.41 -2.14 16.51
CA SER A 8 12.17 -0.92 16.27
C SER A 8 13.48 -0.86 17.10
N HIS A 9 13.49 -1.44 18.30
CA HIS A 9 14.68 -1.50 19.14
C HIS A 9 15.82 -2.31 18.50
N PHE A 10 15.49 -3.40 17.81
CA PHE A 10 16.48 -4.24 17.12
C PHE A 10 16.84 -3.81 15.71
N THR A 11 15.93 -3.10 15.00
CA THR A 11 16.06 -2.83 13.57
C THR A 11 16.25 -1.35 13.22
N GLY A 12 16.23 -0.48 14.21
CA GLY A 12 16.31 0.97 14.03
C GLY A 12 14.95 1.67 14.07
N ASN A 13 14.93 2.90 14.58
CA ASN A 13 13.71 3.67 14.80
C ASN A 13 12.90 3.90 13.53
N ASN A 14 13.54 4.08 12.37
CA ASN A 14 12.88 4.26 11.08
C ASN A 14 12.17 3.00 10.59
N ASN A 15 12.50 1.83 11.13
CA ASN A 15 11.85 0.57 10.82
C ASN A 15 10.60 0.29 11.65
N SER A 16 10.29 1.13 12.66
CA SER A 16 9.01 1.07 13.39
C SER A 16 7.80 1.14 12.45
N VAL A 17 7.95 1.85 11.34
CA VAL A 17 6.94 2.00 10.27
C VAL A 17 6.54 0.66 9.67
N VAL A 18 7.45 -0.31 9.57
CA VAL A 18 7.16 -1.68 9.11
C VAL A 18 6.15 -2.34 10.03
N GLY A 19 6.37 -2.27 11.34
CA GLY A 19 5.46 -2.83 12.33
C GLY A 19 4.07 -2.20 12.26
N VAL A 20 3.99 -0.87 12.07
CA VAL A 20 2.72 -0.15 11.89
C VAL A 20 2.02 -0.60 10.60
N THR A 21 2.73 -0.65 9.49
CA THR A 21 2.19 -1.06 8.18
C THR A 21 1.64 -2.49 8.24
N VAL A 22 2.40 -3.42 8.82
CA VAL A 22 1.98 -4.83 8.97
C VAL A 22 0.77 -4.94 9.90
N LEU A 23 0.77 -4.23 11.03
CA LEU A 23 -0.36 -4.24 11.95
C LEU A 23 -1.65 -3.76 11.27
N LEU A 24 -1.58 -2.65 10.55
CA LEU A 24 -2.71 -2.10 9.80
C LEU A 24 -3.18 -3.07 8.71
N ALA A 25 -2.25 -3.67 7.96
CA ALA A 25 -2.58 -4.68 6.95
C ALA A 25 -3.29 -5.90 7.56
N VAL A 26 -2.81 -6.41 8.70
CA VAL A 26 -3.45 -7.52 9.44
C VAL A 26 -4.87 -7.16 9.86
N LEU A 27 -5.08 -5.95 10.42
CA LEU A 27 -6.41 -5.50 10.85
C LEU A 27 -7.38 -5.43 9.68
N VAL A 28 -6.95 -4.87 8.55
CA VAL A 28 -7.78 -4.79 7.35
C VAL A 28 -8.05 -6.17 6.77
N LEU A 29 -7.04 -7.00 6.58
CA LEU A 29 -7.18 -8.32 5.96
C LEU A 29 -7.97 -9.31 6.82
N ARG A 30 -8.16 -9.02 8.10
CA ARG A 30 -9.09 -9.77 8.95
C ARG A 30 -10.55 -9.59 8.51
N GLN A 31 -10.90 -8.45 7.94
CA GLN A 31 -12.27 -8.09 7.54
C GLN A 31 -12.44 -7.94 6.03
N ALA A 32 -11.36 -7.58 5.34
CA ALA A 32 -11.38 -7.27 3.93
C ALA A 32 -11.72 -8.48 3.07
N ASP A 33 -12.58 -8.25 2.12
CA ASP A 33 -12.95 -9.19 1.08
C ASP A 33 -12.48 -8.65 -0.27
N PHE A 34 -11.56 -9.37 -0.91
CA PHE A 34 -11.09 -8.99 -2.24
C PHE A 34 -12.04 -9.43 -3.38
N GLY A 35 -13.09 -10.21 -3.06
CA GLY A 35 -14.05 -10.68 -4.06
C GLY A 35 -13.50 -11.64 -5.11
N ILE A 36 -12.30 -12.21 -4.88
CA ILE A 36 -11.60 -13.13 -5.77
C ILE A 36 -11.31 -14.46 -5.07
N ARG A 37 -10.96 -15.50 -5.85
CA ARG A 37 -10.57 -16.80 -5.28
C ARG A 37 -9.46 -16.64 -4.24
N THR A 38 -9.51 -17.40 -3.17
CA THR A 38 -8.55 -17.29 -2.05
C THR A 38 -7.09 -17.40 -2.51
N THR A 39 -6.77 -18.32 -3.42
CA THR A 39 -5.42 -18.47 -3.98
C THR A 39 -4.97 -17.23 -4.75
N HIS A 40 -5.86 -16.61 -5.51
CA HIS A 40 -5.59 -15.38 -6.24
C HIS A 40 -5.52 -14.16 -5.31
N GLY A 41 -6.27 -14.17 -4.20
CA GLY A 41 -6.13 -13.18 -3.13
C GLY A 41 -4.77 -13.23 -2.45
N LEU A 42 -4.21 -14.43 -2.26
CA LEU A 42 -2.83 -14.58 -1.77
C LEU A 42 -1.82 -13.98 -2.75
N ALA A 43 -2.01 -14.18 -4.07
CA ALA A 43 -1.17 -13.55 -5.08
C ALA A 43 -1.27 -12.01 -5.05
N SER A 44 -2.47 -11.46 -4.80
CA SER A 44 -2.65 -10.00 -4.60
C SER A 44 -1.87 -9.50 -3.39
N ILE A 45 -1.85 -10.22 -2.27
CA ILE A 45 -1.08 -9.86 -1.08
C ILE A 45 0.42 -9.86 -1.39
N VAL A 46 0.92 -10.86 -2.12
CA VAL A 46 2.33 -10.89 -2.57
C VAL A 46 2.65 -9.67 -3.42
N GLY A 47 1.77 -9.32 -4.36
CA GLY A 47 1.92 -8.10 -5.19
C GLY A 47 1.94 -6.82 -4.36
N ILE A 48 1.03 -6.67 -3.39
CA ILE A 48 0.98 -5.52 -2.48
C ILE A 48 2.28 -5.38 -1.70
N PHE A 49 2.74 -6.44 -1.04
CA PHE A 49 3.98 -6.39 -0.28
C PHE A 49 5.21 -6.20 -1.17
N GLY A 50 5.22 -6.76 -2.38
CA GLY A 50 6.24 -6.49 -3.38
C GLY A 50 6.34 -4.99 -3.72
N ILE A 51 5.20 -4.33 -3.91
CA ILE A 51 5.15 -2.87 -4.15
C ILE A 51 5.61 -2.10 -2.91
N LEU A 52 5.21 -2.51 -1.69
CA LEU A 52 5.64 -1.87 -0.44
C LEU A 52 7.14 -2.00 -0.19
N ILE A 53 7.77 -3.08 -0.66
CA ILE A 53 9.23 -3.27 -0.57
C ILE A 53 9.94 -2.42 -1.63
N ALA A 54 9.60 -2.59 -2.90
CA ALA A 54 10.36 -2.03 -4.01
C ALA A 54 9.98 -0.57 -4.32
N GLY A 55 8.70 -0.22 -4.29
CA GLY A 55 8.18 1.06 -4.74
C GLY A 55 8.74 2.27 -3.98
N PRO A 56 8.66 2.31 -2.64
CA PRO A 56 9.22 3.40 -1.85
C PRO A 56 10.72 3.60 -2.09
N LYS A 57 11.46 2.49 -2.19
CA LYS A 57 12.91 2.53 -2.44
C LYS A 57 13.24 3.07 -3.83
N LEU A 58 12.58 2.57 -4.87
CA LEU A 58 12.75 3.06 -6.24
C LEU A 58 12.42 4.55 -6.35
N SER A 59 11.33 4.99 -5.71
CA SER A 59 10.93 6.39 -5.71
C SER A 59 11.96 7.30 -5.04
N ASN A 60 12.61 6.84 -3.96
CA ASN A 60 13.62 7.62 -3.24
C ASN A 60 15.00 7.62 -3.91
N MET A 61 15.26 6.70 -4.84
CA MET A 61 16.54 6.62 -5.58
C MET A 61 16.59 7.54 -6.78
N VAL A 62 15.49 8.16 -7.20
CA VAL A 62 15.40 9.00 -8.40
C VAL A 62 15.05 10.44 -8.06
N SER A 63 15.23 11.34 -9.02
CA SER A 63 14.83 12.74 -8.88
C SER A 63 13.30 12.90 -8.76
N PRO A 64 12.78 14.04 -8.27
CA PRO A 64 11.37 14.22 -7.97
C PRO A 64 10.40 13.94 -9.12
N VAL A 65 10.79 14.27 -10.35
CA VAL A 65 9.93 14.09 -11.54
C VAL A 65 9.73 12.60 -11.89
N PRO A 66 10.78 11.77 -12.08
CA PRO A 66 10.60 10.32 -12.22
C PRO A 66 9.90 9.68 -11.00
N ALA A 67 10.21 10.12 -9.77
CA ALA A 67 9.55 9.64 -8.57
C ALA A 67 8.03 9.82 -8.62
N PHE A 68 7.56 10.94 -9.18
CA PHE A 68 6.13 11.19 -9.36
C PHE A 68 5.44 10.09 -10.19
N PHE A 69 6.03 9.69 -11.31
CA PHE A 69 5.46 8.62 -12.14
C PHE A 69 5.51 7.26 -11.45
N ILE A 70 6.60 6.95 -10.73
CA ILE A 70 6.71 5.73 -9.93
C ILE A 70 5.61 5.70 -8.87
N ASN A 71 5.38 6.80 -8.17
CA ASN A 71 4.35 6.91 -7.15
C ASN A 71 2.94 6.71 -7.73
N ILE A 72 2.62 7.33 -8.87
CA ILE A 72 1.34 7.11 -9.55
C ILE A 72 1.12 5.63 -9.83
N VAL A 73 2.10 4.96 -10.44
CA VAL A 73 1.99 3.55 -10.80
C VAL A 73 1.85 2.67 -9.56
N CYS A 74 2.69 2.87 -8.54
CA CYS A 74 2.65 2.08 -7.31
C CYS A 74 1.33 2.27 -6.56
N ILE A 75 0.85 3.50 -6.38
CA ILE A 75 -0.41 3.78 -5.69
C ILE A 75 -1.59 3.21 -6.48
N LEU A 76 -1.61 3.38 -7.80
CA LEU A 76 -2.65 2.81 -8.65
C LEU A 76 -2.70 1.28 -8.56
N LEU A 77 -1.55 0.61 -8.60
CA LEU A 77 -1.46 -0.84 -8.43
C LEU A 77 -1.93 -1.28 -7.04
N LEU A 78 -1.55 -0.58 -5.97
CA LEU A 78 -2.03 -0.85 -4.62
C LEU A 78 -3.55 -0.73 -4.53
N MET A 79 -4.14 0.25 -5.20
CA MET A 79 -5.60 0.44 -5.27
C MET A 79 -6.27 -0.72 -6.01
N ILE A 80 -5.74 -1.13 -7.15
CA ILE A 80 -6.28 -2.24 -7.95
C ILE A 80 -6.21 -3.56 -7.17
N LEU A 81 -5.08 -3.84 -6.53
CA LEU A 81 -4.84 -5.10 -5.83
C LEU A 81 -5.57 -5.20 -4.48
N GLY A 82 -5.69 -4.08 -3.77
CA GLY A 82 -6.15 -4.06 -2.38
C GLY A 82 -7.57 -3.58 -2.15
N CYS A 83 -8.19 -2.89 -3.12
CA CYS A 83 -9.47 -2.24 -2.91
C CYS A 83 -10.52 -2.64 -3.95
N HIS A 84 -10.96 -3.89 -3.91
CA HIS A 84 -12.09 -4.31 -4.77
C HIS A 84 -13.40 -3.71 -4.29
N ASN A 85 -13.64 -3.66 -2.99
CA ASN A 85 -14.82 -3.04 -2.38
C ASN A 85 -14.46 -1.67 -1.79
N VAL A 86 -14.89 -0.60 -2.45
CA VAL A 86 -14.61 0.79 -2.06
C VAL A 86 -15.15 1.12 -0.67
N ILE A 87 -16.28 0.53 -0.27
CA ILE A 87 -16.93 0.76 1.03
C ILE A 87 -16.03 0.31 2.20
N MET A 88 -15.16 -0.67 1.99
CA MET A 88 -14.27 -1.19 3.04
C MET A 88 -13.03 -0.33 3.30
N TYR A 89 -12.80 0.72 2.52
CA TYR A 89 -11.66 1.64 2.67
C TYR A 89 -10.28 0.97 2.76
N ASN A 90 -10.11 -0.21 2.15
CA ASN A 90 -8.85 -0.97 2.19
C ASN A 90 -7.66 -0.21 1.60
N HIS A 91 -7.92 0.72 0.67
CA HIS A 91 -6.92 1.55 0.04
C HIS A 91 -6.14 2.40 1.04
N SER A 92 -6.81 3.00 2.02
CA SER A 92 -6.15 3.89 2.99
C SER A 92 -5.05 3.19 3.76
N THR A 93 -5.18 1.90 4.04
CA THR A 93 -4.16 1.12 4.74
C THR A 93 -2.92 0.89 3.88
N PHE A 94 -3.10 0.43 2.65
CA PHE A 94 -1.95 0.07 1.80
C PHE A 94 -1.25 1.31 1.24
N VAL A 95 -2.00 2.34 0.84
CA VAL A 95 -1.43 3.62 0.39
C VAL A 95 -0.74 4.34 1.55
N LEU A 96 -1.34 4.35 2.75
CA LEU A 96 -0.71 4.90 3.94
C LEU A 96 0.61 4.19 4.25
N GLY A 97 0.62 2.86 4.23
CA GLY A 97 1.83 2.07 4.42
C GLY A 97 2.92 2.43 3.40
N TYR A 98 2.56 2.59 2.13
CA TYR A 98 3.46 3.03 1.07
C TYR A 98 4.07 4.41 1.35
N LEU A 99 3.23 5.38 1.69
CA LEU A 99 3.67 6.76 1.98
C LEU A 99 4.57 6.82 3.21
N LEU A 100 4.25 6.07 4.26
CA LEU A 100 5.08 5.98 5.46
C LEU A 100 6.45 5.36 5.15
N LEU A 101 6.49 4.24 4.42
CA LEU A 101 7.74 3.58 4.03
C LEU A 101 8.61 4.46 3.14
N GLN A 102 8.01 5.30 2.28
CA GLN A 102 8.71 6.26 1.44
C GLN A 102 9.25 7.44 2.26
N GLY A 103 8.45 7.97 3.20
CA GLY A 103 8.83 9.12 4.01
C GLY A 103 9.90 8.82 5.05
N TYR A 104 10.02 7.56 5.48
CA TYR A 104 11.08 7.08 6.39
C TYR A 104 12.06 6.20 5.62
N ASP A 105 12.80 6.78 4.67
CA ASP A 105 13.77 6.01 3.89
C ASP A 105 14.88 5.44 4.76
N VAL A 106 15.36 4.26 4.39
CA VAL A 106 16.48 3.57 5.03
C VAL A 106 17.41 2.98 3.96
N THR A 107 18.68 2.84 4.32
CA THR A 107 19.71 2.36 3.40
C THR A 107 20.55 1.24 4.05
N GLY A 108 21.30 0.52 3.23
CA GLY A 108 22.21 -0.50 3.71
C GLY A 108 21.53 -1.60 4.52
N GLN A 109 22.06 -1.90 5.69
CA GLN A 109 21.59 -3.01 6.53
C GLN A 109 20.19 -2.78 7.10
N GLU A 110 19.80 -1.52 7.38
CA GLU A 110 18.44 -1.19 7.84
C GLU A 110 17.39 -1.51 6.77
N TYR A 111 17.74 -1.35 5.49
CA TYR A 111 16.84 -1.74 4.40
C TYR A 111 16.65 -3.27 4.33
N LEU A 112 17.69 -4.06 4.58
CA LEU A 112 17.55 -5.52 4.67
C LEU A 112 16.61 -5.93 5.81
N TYR A 113 16.74 -5.32 6.98
CA TYR A 113 15.80 -5.54 8.09
C TYR A 113 14.36 -5.15 7.73
N ARG A 114 14.18 -4.05 6.97
CA ARG A 114 12.87 -3.64 6.45
C ARG A 114 12.28 -4.70 5.54
N VAL A 115 13.05 -5.20 4.59
CA VAL A 115 12.61 -6.26 3.67
C VAL A 115 12.21 -7.51 4.43
N VAL A 116 13.04 -7.98 5.36
CA VAL A 116 12.74 -9.17 6.18
C VAL A 116 11.46 -8.94 7.00
N GLY A 117 11.31 -7.79 7.64
CA GLY A 117 10.11 -7.46 8.42
C GLY A 117 8.83 -7.44 7.56
N LEU A 118 8.89 -6.87 6.35
CA LEU A 118 7.77 -6.88 5.42
C LEU A 118 7.46 -8.29 4.89
N LEU A 119 8.47 -9.12 4.63
CA LEU A 119 8.26 -10.52 4.22
C LEU A 119 7.61 -11.35 5.34
N VAL A 120 8.05 -11.21 6.57
CA VAL A 120 7.40 -11.83 7.74
C VAL A 120 5.96 -11.34 7.87
N GLY A 121 5.74 -10.03 7.75
CA GLY A 121 4.41 -9.42 7.74
C GLY A 121 3.51 -9.96 6.63
N MET A 122 4.07 -10.13 5.42
CA MET A 122 3.38 -10.75 4.28
C MET A 122 2.88 -12.16 4.61
N VAL A 123 3.73 -13.01 5.16
CA VAL A 123 3.36 -14.39 5.54
C VAL A 123 2.25 -14.38 6.59
N LEU A 124 2.34 -13.52 7.60
CA LEU A 124 1.29 -13.37 8.62
C LEU A 124 -0.04 -12.91 7.99
N CYS A 125 0.00 -11.92 7.11
CA CYS A 125 -1.17 -11.42 6.38
C CYS A 125 -1.79 -12.53 5.50
N MET A 126 -0.98 -13.30 4.80
CA MET A 126 -1.44 -14.43 3.98
C MET A 126 -2.13 -15.51 4.84
N ALA A 127 -1.57 -15.86 5.99
CA ALA A 127 -2.15 -16.84 6.90
C ALA A 127 -3.51 -16.39 7.45
N ILE A 128 -3.63 -15.11 7.86
CA ILE A 128 -4.88 -14.54 8.36
C ILE A 128 -5.93 -14.47 7.25
N PHE A 129 -5.54 -13.97 6.07
CA PHE A 129 -6.42 -13.88 4.91
C PHE A 129 -6.92 -15.27 4.49
N TYR A 130 -6.04 -16.26 4.38
CA TYR A 130 -6.42 -17.63 4.05
C TYR A 130 -7.40 -18.21 5.06
N LYS A 131 -7.16 -18.05 6.37
CA LYS A 131 -8.05 -18.53 7.42
C LYS A 131 -9.45 -17.94 7.29
N ASN A 132 -9.56 -16.65 6.95
CA ASN A 132 -10.84 -15.95 6.87
C ASN A 132 -11.59 -16.19 5.55
N GLN A 133 -10.87 -16.45 4.44
CA GLN A 133 -11.45 -16.48 3.10
C GLN A 133 -11.59 -17.90 2.52
N LYS A 134 -10.99 -18.95 3.11
CA LYS A 134 -10.92 -20.30 2.55
C LYS A 134 -12.27 -20.93 2.18
N ASN A 135 -13.36 -20.51 2.81
CA ASN A 135 -14.69 -21.06 2.61
C ASN A 135 -15.59 -20.21 1.69
N ARG A 136 -15.07 -19.14 1.08
CA ARG A 136 -15.87 -18.27 0.23
C ARG A 136 -15.86 -18.73 -1.23
N PRO A 137 -17.04 -18.89 -1.87
CA PRO A 137 -17.15 -19.48 -3.21
C PRO A 137 -16.96 -18.42 -4.31
N TYR A 138 -15.85 -17.71 -4.34
CA TYR A 138 -15.59 -16.75 -5.40
C TYR A 138 -15.09 -17.42 -6.68
N ARG A 139 -15.59 -16.97 -7.82
CA ARG A 139 -15.19 -17.47 -9.16
C ARG A 139 -14.19 -16.56 -9.86
N ARG A 140 -14.05 -15.29 -9.42
CA ARG A 140 -13.18 -14.30 -10.06
C ARG A 140 -11.70 -14.66 -9.90
N SER A 141 -10.94 -14.34 -10.94
CA SER A 141 -9.49 -14.56 -11.05
C SER A 141 -8.72 -13.27 -10.72
N PHE A 142 -7.43 -13.41 -10.44
CA PHE A 142 -6.50 -12.28 -10.31
C PHE A 142 -6.43 -11.42 -11.57
N LEU A 143 -6.49 -12.04 -12.75
CA LEU A 143 -6.48 -11.31 -14.03
C LEU A 143 -7.76 -10.48 -14.26
N ASP A 144 -8.87 -10.89 -13.67
CA ASP A 144 -10.13 -10.17 -13.80
C ASP A 144 -10.06 -8.80 -13.14
N LEU A 145 -9.22 -8.60 -12.09
CA LEU A 145 -8.98 -7.31 -11.46
C LEU A 145 -8.46 -6.27 -12.47
N PHE A 146 -7.58 -6.70 -13.39
CA PHE A 146 -7.02 -5.84 -14.42
C PHE A 146 -7.93 -5.71 -15.64
N ARG A 147 -8.63 -6.79 -16.03
CA ARG A 147 -9.60 -6.77 -17.15
C ARG A 147 -10.81 -5.90 -16.85
N GLU A 148 -11.27 -5.87 -15.61
CA GLU A 148 -12.38 -5.03 -15.16
C GLU A 148 -11.96 -3.55 -14.99
N PHE A 149 -10.68 -3.22 -15.22
CA PHE A 149 -10.21 -1.84 -15.16
C PHE A 149 -10.71 -1.07 -16.38
N ASN A 150 -11.86 -0.42 -16.20
CA ASN A 150 -12.48 0.44 -17.20
C ASN A 150 -12.50 1.89 -16.70
N ILE A 151 -11.91 2.80 -17.47
CA ILE A 151 -11.81 4.23 -17.12
C ILE A 151 -13.18 4.88 -16.94
N SER A 152 -14.23 4.37 -17.60
CA SER A 152 -15.59 4.89 -17.49
C SER A 152 -16.24 4.62 -16.12
N SER A 153 -15.76 3.64 -15.35
CA SER A 153 -16.33 3.34 -14.04
C SER A 153 -15.95 4.40 -13.00
N ALA A 154 -16.89 4.82 -12.15
CA ALA A 154 -16.68 5.79 -11.07
C ALA A 154 -15.53 5.36 -10.14
N ARG A 155 -15.47 4.07 -9.81
CA ARG A 155 -14.40 3.47 -9.00
C ARG A 155 -13.01 3.70 -9.61
N ASN A 156 -12.86 3.40 -10.89
CA ASN A 156 -11.54 3.48 -11.53
C ASN A 156 -11.12 4.92 -11.79
N ARG A 157 -12.06 5.82 -12.07
CA ARG A 157 -11.80 7.27 -12.11
C ARG A 157 -11.30 7.78 -10.76
N TRP A 158 -11.88 7.30 -9.67
CA TRP A 158 -11.43 7.63 -8.34
C TRP A 158 -10.01 7.09 -8.06
N TYR A 159 -9.67 5.86 -8.48
CA TYR A 159 -8.30 5.31 -8.36
C TYR A 159 -7.26 6.20 -9.05
N ILE A 160 -7.55 6.60 -10.29
CA ILE A 160 -6.67 7.47 -11.07
C ILE A 160 -6.54 8.84 -10.40
N ARG A 161 -7.66 9.44 -10.00
CA ARG A 161 -7.68 10.73 -9.32
C ARG A 161 -6.87 10.71 -8.03
N LEU A 162 -7.08 9.72 -7.18
CA LEU A 162 -6.36 9.59 -5.91
C LEU A 162 -4.85 9.41 -6.14
N SER A 163 -4.47 8.51 -7.03
CA SER A 163 -3.05 8.27 -7.36
C SER A 163 -2.38 9.53 -7.88
N PHE A 164 -3.04 10.28 -8.75
CA PHE A 164 -2.53 11.52 -9.31
C PHE A 164 -2.40 12.62 -8.26
N VAL A 165 -3.45 12.86 -7.46
CA VAL A 165 -3.48 13.93 -6.45
C VAL A 165 -2.44 13.69 -5.37
N VAL A 166 -2.35 12.46 -4.84
CA VAL A 166 -1.36 12.11 -3.82
C VAL A 166 0.06 12.28 -4.34
N SER A 167 0.34 11.76 -5.53
CA SER A 167 1.68 11.87 -6.14
C SER A 167 2.04 13.32 -6.48
N SER A 168 1.07 14.13 -6.94
CA SER A 168 1.28 15.56 -7.21
C SER A 168 1.60 16.33 -5.94
N ALA A 169 0.87 16.08 -4.85
CA ALA A 169 1.14 16.72 -3.56
C ALA A 169 2.57 16.41 -3.06
N MET A 170 3.01 15.17 -3.20
CA MET A 170 4.37 14.77 -2.85
C MET A 170 5.42 15.42 -3.75
N LEU A 171 5.16 15.51 -5.07
CA LEU A 171 6.04 16.19 -6.03
C LEU A 171 6.21 17.67 -5.65
N PHE A 172 5.11 18.38 -5.41
CA PHE A 172 5.16 19.80 -5.02
C PHE A 172 5.99 20.02 -3.76
N MET A 173 5.77 19.22 -2.72
CA MET A 173 6.54 19.33 -1.48
C MET A 173 8.02 19.04 -1.71
N SER A 174 8.33 18.05 -2.55
CA SER A 174 9.70 17.70 -2.88
C SER A 174 10.41 18.80 -3.70
N LEU A 175 9.72 19.42 -4.67
CA LEU A 175 10.26 20.53 -5.47
C LEU A 175 10.50 21.80 -4.63
N LEU A 176 9.67 22.02 -3.61
CA LEU A 176 9.84 23.13 -2.66
C LEU A 176 10.92 22.85 -1.61
N GLY A 177 11.54 21.68 -1.63
CA GLY A 177 12.55 21.28 -0.64
C GLY A 177 12.00 21.14 0.78
N LEU A 178 10.68 20.96 0.92
CA LEU A 178 10.06 20.86 2.24
C LEU A 178 10.26 19.45 2.81
N PRO A 179 10.60 19.34 4.11
CA PRO A 179 10.81 18.06 4.75
C PRO A 179 9.51 17.26 4.85
N ARG A 180 9.65 15.94 4.76
CA ARG A 180 8.52 15.00 4.98
C ARG A 180 7.34 15.18 4.01
N ALA A 181 7.62 15.20 2.71
CA ALA A 181 6.61 15.27 1.64
C ALA A 181 5.47 14.24 1.78
N MET A 182 5.71 13.12 2.48
CA MET A 182 4.71 12.10 2.78
C MET A 182 3.46 12.63 3.49
N TRP A 183 3.59 13.66 4.35
CA TRP A 183 2.44 14.23 5.07
C TRP A 183 1.45 14.92 4.14
N ALA A 184 1.95 15.57 3.08
CA ALA A 184 1.09 16.12 2.05
C ALA A 184 0.35 15.00 1.29
N GLY A 185 1.02 13.89 1.00
CA GLY A 185 0.40 12.72 0.43
C GLY A 185 -0.71 12.14 1.31
N ILE A 186 -0.45 11.99 2.61
CA ILE A 186 -1.43 11.47 3.59
C ILE A 186 -2.63 12.42 3.71
N ALA A 187 -2.40 13.71 3.81
CA ALA A 187 -3.47 14.71 3.87
C ALA A 187 -4.33 14.68 2.59
N SER A 188 -3.69 14.64 1.42
CA SER A 188 -4.39 14.56 0.13
C SER A 188 -5.21 13.27 0.01
N MET A 189 -4.67 12.13 0.45
CA MET A 189 -5.41 10.87 0.50
C MET A 189 -6.64 10.95 1.38
N SER A 190 -6.54 11.63 2.54
CA SER A 190 -7.66 11.77 3.49
C SER A 190 -8.80 12.63 2.95
N VAL A 191 -8.49 13.57 2.06
CA VAL A 191 -9.50 14.45 1.42
C VAL A 191 -10.13 13.78 0.19
N CYS A 192 -9.38 12.94 -0.52
CA CYS A 192 -9.84 12.25 -1.73
C CYS A 192 -10.66 10.99 -1.40
N LEU A 193 -11.66 11.10 -0.53
CA LEU A 193 -12.56 10.00 -0.23
C LEU A 193 -13.44 9.63 -1.44
N PRO A 194 -13.81 8.34 -1.59
CA PRO A 194 -14.83 7.96 -2.55
C PRO A 194 -16.18 8.49 -2.07
N PHE A 195 -16.89 9.20 -2.94
CA PHE A 195 -18.28 9.52 -2.66
C PHE A 195 -19.13 8.30 -3.07
N PRO A 196 -20.05 7.85 -2.21
CA PRO A 196 -21.13 7.00 -2.68
C PRO A 196 -21.96 7.86 -3.67
N ASP A 197 -22.05 7.40 -4.92
CA ASP A 197 -22.99 7.94 -5.90
C ASP A 197 -24.40 7.55 -5.51
#